data_405969089bc7fea6ed04cb22de266f9f
#
_entry.id   405969089bc7fea6ed04cb22de266f9f
#
_cell.length_a   1.000
_cell.length_b   1.000
_cell.length_c   1.000
_cell.angle_alpha   90.00
_cell.angle_beta   90.00
_cell.angle_gamma   90.00
#
_symmetry.space_group_name_H-M   'P 1'
#
loop_
_entity.id
_entity.type
_entity.pdbx_description
1 polymer ?
#
loop_
_entity_poly.entity_id
_entity_poly.type
_entity_poly.pdbx_seq_one_letter_code
_entity_poly.pdbx_strand_id
1 'polypeptide(L)'
;MFIWDFVADKILGQIVDWFYSQVVGFLGNFFSEMGSMGAELFEMNWVQSVVLFFSYLGWALFATGLVVAVFECGIEYSAGRGNVKETALNVLKGFLAVSLFTQVPVRLYSLAISLQGPLTAGITGFGSTSIGDAAKAALADLENLESLTESTYPLRGFGRETSGLMVLFCLILMAYAVIKVFFSNLKRGGILLIQIAVGSLYMFSVPRGYGDGFVQWCKQVIGLCLTAFLQATILVAGLMVFKDHALLGLGLMLSAGEIPRIAGAFGLDTTTKANLTSAVYTAQSAVNIARTVAAK
;
A
#
# COMPACT_ATOMS: atom_id res chain seq x y z
N MET A 1 -10.00 -50.76 -17.74
CA MET A 1 -9.02 -49.67 -17.70
C MET A 1 -9.58 -48.44 -18.43
N PHE A 2 -10.03 -48.59 -19.68
CA PHE A 2 -10.52 -47.48 -20.52
C PHE A 2 -11.69 -46.64 -19.95
N ILE A 3 -12.64 -47.24 -19.23
CA ILE A 3 -13.83 -46.53 -18.72
C ILE A 3 -13.50 -45.65 -17.47
N TRP A 4 -12.59 -46.11 -16.64
CA TRP A 4 -12.16 -45.34 -15.46
C TRP A 4 -11.29 -44.14 -15.84
N ASP A 5 -10.43 -44.26 -16.83
CA ASP A 5 -9.61 -43.17 -17.35
C ASP A 5 -10.50 -42.09 -18.00
N PHE A 6 -11.50 -42.47 -18.79
CA PHE A 6 -12.45 -41.56 -19.41
C PHE A 6 -13.34 -40.82 -18.36
N VAL A 7 -13.79 -41.54 -17.31
CA VAL A 7 -14.61 -40.96 -16.22
C VAL A 7 -13.76 -40.03 -15.39
N ALA A 8 -12.52 -40.41 -15.07
CA ALA A 8 -11.60 -39.58 -14.32
C ALA A 8 -11.25 -38.28 -15.05
N ASP A 9 -10.97 -38.33 -16.34
CA ASP A 9 -10.68 -37.15 -17.15
C ASP A 9 -11.89 -36.19 -17.25
N LYS A 10 -13.09 -36.75 -17.39
CA LYS A 10 -14.31 -35.93 -17.47
C LYS A 10 -14.67 -35.26 -16.13
N ILE A 11 -14.50 -35.97 -15.01
CA ILE A 11 -14.72 -35.42 -13.67
C ILE A 11 -13.64 -34.40 -13.30
N LEU A 12 -12.39 -34.69 -13.59
CA LEU A 12 -11.28 -33.75 -13.38
C LEU A 12 -11.47 -32.49 -14.23
N GLY A 13 -11.87 -32.61 -15.50
CA GLY A 13 -12.19 -31.47 -16.35
C GLY A 13 -13.29 -30.59 -15.74
N GLN A 14 -14.41 -31.17 -15.32
CA GLN A 14 -15.51 -30.42 -14.70
C GLN A 14 -15.11 -29.73 -13.39
N ILE A 15 -14.26 -30.37 -12.57
CA ILE A 15 -13.77 -29.76 -11.32
C ILE A 15 -12.83 -28.59 -11.65
N VAL A 16 -11.96 -28.74 -12.63
CA VAL A 16 -11.05 -27.67 -13.06
C VAL A 16 -11.84 -26.50 -13.62
N ASP A 17 -12.83 -26.73 -14.47
CA ASP A 17 -13.67 -25.68 -15.07
C ASP A 17 -14.50 -24.95 -14.01
N TRP A 18 -15.09 -25.70 -13.05
CA TRP A 18 -15.81 -25.11 -11.94
C TRP A 18 -14.89 -24.24 -11.07
N PHE A 19 -13.72 -24.77 -10.69
CA PHE A 19 -12.74 -24.02 -9.87
C PHE A 19 -12.22 -22.80 -10.61
N TYR A 20 -11.96 -22.92 -11.91
CA TYR A 20 -11.54 -21.84 -12.78
C TYR A 20 -12.56 -20.70 -12.79
N SER A 21 -13.84 -21.01 -13.06
CA SER A 21 -14.90 -19.99 -13.08
C SER A 21 -15.08 -19.29 -11.73
N GLN A 22 -14.93 -20.03 -10.62
CA GLN A 22 -15.00 -19.45 -9.27
C GLN A 22 -13.81 -18.51 -9.00
N VAL A 23 -12.59 -18.89 -9.39
CA VAL A 23 -11.39 -18.06 -9.20
C VAL A 23 -11.45 -16.82 -10.08
N VAL A 24 -11.86 -16.95 -11.34
CA VAL A 24 -12.00 -15.82 -12.27
C VAL A 24 -13.06 -14.83 -11.78
N GLY A 25 -14.24 -15.33 -11.38
CA GLY A 25 -15.31 -14.49 -10.80
C GLY A 25 -14.89 -13.80 -9.51
N PHE A 26 -14.19 -14.51 -8.62
CA PHE A 26 -13.62 -13.94 -7.41
C PHE A 26 -12.61 -12.84 -7.74
N LEU A 27 -11.68 -13.06 -8.67
CA LEU A 27 -10.68 -12.09 -9.08
C LEU A 27 -11.32 -10.83 -9.67
N GLY A 28 -12.33 -10.98 -10.55
CA GLY A 28 -13.05 -9.85 -11.14
C GLY A 28 -13.71 -8.95 -10.09
N ASN A 29 -14.40 -9.56 -9.11
CA ASN A 29 -15.00 -8.82 -8.00
C ASN A 29 -13.95 -8.18 -7.09
N PHE A 30 -12.86 -8.89 -6.82
CA PHE A 30 -11.79 -8.44 -5.98
C PHE A 30 -11.04 -7.24 -6.57
N PHE A 31 -10.78 -7.24 -7.88
CA PHE A 31 -10.20 -6.11 -8.59
C PHE A 31 -11.14 -4.88 -8.59
N SER A 32 -12.46 -5.11 -8.68
CA SER A 32 -13.45 -4.04 -8.63
C SER A 32 -13.41 -3.31 -7.28
N GLU A 33 -13.38 -4.07 -6.18
CA GLU A 33 -13.28 -3.53 -4.83
C GLU A 33 -11.92 -2.88 -4.54
N MET A 34 -10.84 -3.35 -5.16
CA MET A 34 -9.49 -2.84 -4.88
C MET A 34 -9.29 -1.39 -5.30
N GLY A 35 -10.06 -0.91 -6.30
CA GLY A 35 -9.91 0.43 -6.86
C GLY A 35 -10.39 1.56 -5.95
N SER A 36 -11.33 1.32 -5.04
CA SER A 36 -11.99 2.36 -4.23
C SER A 36 -11.65 2.32 -2.74
N MET A 37 -11.42 1.13 -2.18
CA MET A 37 -11.38 0.87 -0.73
C MET A 37 -10.44 1.77 0.10
N GLY A 38 -9.29 2.14 -0.44
CA GLY A 38 -8.30 2.86 0.35
C GLY A 38 -8.63 4.34 0.57
N ALA A 39 -9.30 4.98 -0.39
CA ALA A 39 -9.68 6.39 -0.31
C ALA A 39 -10.95 6.59 0.53
N GLU A 40 -11.90 5.67 0.42
CA GLU A 40 -13.18 5.70 1.16
C GLU A 40 -12.99 5.74 2.69
N LEU A 41 -11.88 5.18 3.20
CA LEU A 41 -11.55 5.26 4.62
C LEU A 41 -11.52 6.72 5.12
N PHE A 42 -10.96 7.64 4.33
CA PHE A 42 -10.83 9.04 4.70
C PHE A 42 -12.11 9.86 4.52
N GLU A 43 -13.14 9.29 3.90
CA GLU A 43 -14.49 9.87 3.80
C GLU A 43 -15.36 9.55 5.02
N MET A 44 -14.96 8.55 5.82
CA MET A 44 -15.70 8.17 7.02
C MET A 44 -15.62 9.26 8.10
N ASN A 45 -16.77 9.63 8.67
CA ASN A 45 -16.87 10.70 9.68
C ASN A 45 -15.98 10.49 10.90
N TRP A 46 -15.84 9.25 11.37
CA TRP A 46 -14.98 8.95 12.52
C TRP A 46 -13.50 9.15 12.20
N VAL A 47 -13.06 8.82 10.96
CA VAL A 47 -11.67 9.04 10.52
C VAL A 47 -11.38 10.53 10.43
N GLN A 48 -12.31 11.30 9.87
CA GLN A 48 -12.20 12.76 9.82
C GLN A 48 -12.09 13.37 11.22
N SER A 49 -12.86 12.85 12.18
CA SER A 49 -12.78 13.28 13.59
C SER A 49 -11.42 12.98 14.22
N VAL A 50 -10.85 11.79 13.92
CA VAL A 50 -9.50 11.42 14.38
C VAL A 50 -8.43 12.32 13.74
N VAL A 51 -8.51 12.57 12.45
CA VAL A 51 -7.58 13.47 11.74
C VAL A 51 -7.67 14.88 12.30
N LEU A 52 -8.88 15.37 12.58
CA LEU A 52 -9.10 16.68 13.18
C LEU A 52 -8.51 16.76 14.60
N PHE A 53 -8.69 15.73 15.42
CA PHE A 53 -8.09 15.64 16.75
C PHE A 53 -6.55 15.78 16.68
N PHE A 54 -5.91 15.02 15.80
CA PHE A 54 -4.45 15.10 15.65
C PHE A 54 -4.00 16.41 15.00
N SER A 55 -4.84 17.07 14.21
CA SER A 55 -4.60 18.43 13.74
C SER A 55 -4.52 19.41 14.91
N TYR A 56 -5.49 19.38 15.83
CA TYR A 56 -5.46 20.24 17.03
C TYR A 56 -4.27 19.92 17.94
N LEU A 57 -3.95 18.64 18.10
CA LEU A 57 -2.77 18.23 18.87
C LEU A 57 -1.48 18.77 18.23
N GLY A 58 -1.36 18.69 16.90
CA GLY A 58 -0.23 19.25 16.15
C GLY A 58 -0.08 20.76 16.37
N TRP A 59 -1.19 21.51 16.31
CA TRP A 59 -1.19 22.96 16.58
C TRP A 59 -0.80 23.28 18.02
N ALA A 60 -1.28 22.52 19.00
CA ALA A 60 -0.90 22.71 20.40
C ALA A 60 0.59 22.43 20.61
N LEU A 61 1.12 21.36 20.02
CA LEU A 61 2.54 21.03 20.08
C LEU A 61 3.41 22.04 19.33
N PHE A 62 2.95 22.56 18.21
CA PHE A 62 3.63 23.65 17.49
C PHE A 62 3.71 24.91 18.35
N ALA A 63 2.61 25.31 18.98
CA ALA A 63 2.59 26.50 19.85
C ALA A 63 3.57 26.35 21.03
N THR A 64 3.60 25.19 21.69
CA THR A 64 4.57 24.91 22.76
C THR A 64 6.00 24.87 22.25
N GLY A 65 6.24 24.23 21.08
CA GLY A 65 7.55 24.21 20.43
C GLY A 65 8.04 25.60 20.03
N LEU A 66 7.13 26.47 19.56
CA LEU A 66 7.43 27.87 19.24
C LEU A 66 7.92 28.65 20.48
N VAL A 67 7.21 28.52 21.59
CA VAL A 67 7.62 29.17 22.85
C VAL A 67 9.02 28.73 23.26
N VAL A 68 9.28 27.41 23.22
CA VAL A 68 10.59 26.86 23.58
C VAL A 68 11.67 27.36 22.59
N ALA A 69 11.39 27.40 21.28
CA ALA A 69 12.31 27.90 20.26
C ALA A 69 12.72 29.36 20.49
N VAL A 70 11.76 30.21 20.95
CA VAL A 70 12.04 31.63 21.28
C VAL A 70 12.94 31.73 22.52
N PHE A 71 12.69 30.94 23.57
CA PHE A 71 13.55 30.90 24.75
C PHE A 71 14.97 30.39 24.40
N GLU A 72 15.09 29.30 23.65
CA GLU A 72 16.38 28.76 23.19
C GLU A 72 17.16 29.81 22.39
N CYS A 73 16.49 30.50 21.45
CA CYS A 73 17.07 31.60 20.69
C CYS A 73 17.55 32.73 21.58
N GLY A 74 16.78 33.14 22.61
CA GLY A 74 17.16 34.17 23.56
C GLY A 74 18.39 33.82 24.39
N ILE A 75 18.49 32.58 24.85
CA ILE A 75 19.66 32.05 25.56
C ILE A 75 20.90 32.04 24.69
N GLU A 76 20.78 31.54 23.46
CA GLU A 76 21.90 31.48 22.48
C GLU A 76 22.34 32.90 22.10
N TYR A 77 21.40 33.82 21.90
CA TYR A 77 21.70 35.21 21.59
C TYR A 77 22.48 35.87 22.73
N SER A 78 22.09 35.65 23.97
CA SER A 78 22.78 36.13 25.14
C SER A 78 24.21 35.55 25.27
N ALA A 79 24.42 34.34 24.75
CA ALA A 79 25.73 33.67 24.70
C ALA A 79 26.59 34.10 23.48
N GLY A 80 26.10 35.05 22.65
CA GLY A 80 26.79 35.54 21.48
C GLY A 80 26.80 34.55 20.26
N ARG A 81 26.01 33.51 20.31
CA ARG A 81 25.91 32.43 19.30
C ARG A 81 24.57 32.35 18.59
N GLY A 82 23.58 33.13 19.01
CA GLY A 82 22.21 33.06 18.52
C GLY A 82 22.06 33.58 17.08
N ASN A 83 21.35 32.84 16.26
CA ASN A 83 21.00 33.21 14.89
C ASN A 83 19.47 33.38 14.78
N VAL A 84 18.97 34.60 15.06
CA VAL A 84 17.55 34.94 15.00
C VAL A 84 16.94 34.62 13.63
N LYS A 85 17.71 34.81 12.55
CA LYS A 85 17.23 34.52 11.18
C LYS A 85 16.96 33.01 11.00
N GLU A 86 17.81 32.16 11.51
CA GLU A 86 17.65 30.73 11.42
C GLU A 86 16.44 30.24 12.24
N THR A 87 16.29 30.75 13.46
CA THR A 87 15.10 30.46 14.28
C THR A 87 13.82 30.90 13.60
N ALA A 88 13.78 32.12 13.02
CA ALA A 88 12.62 32.60 12.26
C ALA A 88 12.29 31.71 11.05
N LEU A 89 13.29 31.22 10.32
CA LEU A 89 13.08 30.28 9.23
C LEU A 89 12.55 28.93 9.71
N ASN A 90 13.02 28.43 10.84
CA ASN A 90 12.54 27.17 11.40
C ASN A 90 11.11 27.29 11.92
N VAL A 91 10.73 28.42 12.50
CA VAL A 91 9.34 28.73 12.86
C VAL A 91 8.44 28.77 11.62
N LEU A 92 8.88 29.40 10.54
CA LEU A 92 8.12 29.45 9.29
C LEU A 92 7.96 28.03 8.68
N LYS A 93 9.01 27.21 8.69
CA LYS A 93 8.93 25.79 8.29
C LYS A 93 7.93 25.03 9.17
N GLY A 94 7.98 25.23 10.48
CA GLY A 94 7.06 24.62 11.44
C GLY A 94 5.61 25.01 11.19
N PHE A 95 5.35 26.28 10.89
CA PHE A 95 4.01 26.78 10.55
C PHE A 95 3.46 26.12 9.28
N LEU A 96 4.28 26.03 8.23
CA LEU A 96 3.90 25.32 7.00
C LEU A 96 3.69 23.82 7.26
N ALA A 97 4.56 23.20 8.05
CA ALA A 97 4.42 21.80 8.42
C ALA A 97 3.11 21.54 9.14
N VAL A 98 2.77 22.28 10.20
CA VAL A 98 1.55 22.08 10.99
C VAL A 98 0.28 22.38 10.19
N SER A 99 0.34 23.28 9.23
CA SER A 99 -0.80 23.60 8.36
C SER A 99 -1.09 22.48 7.33
N LEU A 100 -0.10 21.69 6.97
CA LEU A 100 -0.19 20.76 5.83
C LEU A 100 -0.11 19.28 6.22
N PHE A 101 0.40 18.93 7.41
CA PHE A 101 0.71 17.54 7.75
C PHE A 101 -0.51 16.61 7.80
N THR A 102 -1.72 17.12 7.99
CA THR A 102 -2.95 16.32 7.95
C THR A 102 -3.56 16.26 6.55
N GLN A 103 -3.48 17.35 5.80
CA GLN A 103 -4.15 17.47 4.51
C GLN A 103 -3.35 16.85 3.37
N VAL A 104 -2.03 17.07 3.35
CA VAL A 104 -1.16 16.59 2.25
C VAL A 104 -1.15 15.07 2.16
N PRO A 105 -1.00 14.29 3.26
CA PRO A 105 -1.03 12.83 3.17
C PRO A 105 -2.34 12.30 2.57
N VAL A 106 -3.48 12.80 3.02
CA VAL A 106 -4.79 12.36 2.54
C VAL A 106 -4.96 12.69 1.06
N ARG A 107 -4.65 13.92 0.65
CA ARG A 107 -4.75 14.35 -0.76
C ARG A 107 -3.76 13.62 -1.67
N LEU A 108 -2.53 13.39 -1.19
CA LEU A 108 -1.53 12.64 -1.94
C LEU A 108 -1.96 11.19 -2.15
N TYR A 109 -2.56 10.59 -1.13
CA TYR A 109 -3.09 9.23 -1.24
C TYR A 109 -4.28 9.15 -2.20
N SER A 110 -5.24 10.08 -2.10
CA SER A 110 -6.35 10.19 -3.05
C SER A 110 -5.86 10.41 -4.48
N LEU A 111 -4.84 11.26 -4.67
CA LEU A 111 -4.20 11.45 -5.97
C LEU A 111 -3.57 10.15 -6.49
N ALA A 112 -2.84 9.43 -5.65
CA ALA A 112 -2.21 8.16 -6.02
C ALA A 112 -3.26 7.12 -6.47
N ILE A 113 -4.43 7.10 -5.84
CA ILE A 113 -5.55 6.23 -6.24
C ILE A 113 -6.21 6.74 -7.52
N SER A 114 -6.48 8.04 -7.64
CA SER A 114 -7.13 8.61 -8.83
C SER A 114 -6.29 8.47 -10.10
N LEU A 115 -4.95 8.48 -9.98
CA LEU A 115 -4.04 8.25 -11.11
C LEU A 115 -4.06 6.80 -11.62
N GLN A 116 -4.54 5.84 -10.82
CA GLN A 116 -4.64 4.44 -11.24
C GLN A 116 -5.62 4.27 -12.41
N GLY A 117 -6.74 5.00 -12.40
CA GLY A 117 -7.75 4.92 -13.46
C GLY A 117 -7.23 5.30 -14.85
N PRO A 118 -6.73 6.54 -15.07
CA PRO A 118 -6.16 6.96 -16.36
C PRO A 118 -5.00 6.10 -16.83
N LEU A 119 -4.16 5.63 -15.88
CA LEU A 119 -3.04 4.76 -16.23
C LEU A 119 -3.54 3.38 -16.65
N THR A 120 -4.53 2.82 -15.95
CA THR A 120 -5.17 1.56 -16.34
C THR A 120 -5.78 1.66 -17.73
N ALA A 121 -6.50 2.74 -18.04
CA ALA A 121 -7.05 2.99 -19.36
C ALA A 121 -5.96 3.05 -20.45
N GLY A 122 -4.81 3.68 -20.14
CA GLY A 122 -3.67 3.75 -21.06
C GLY A 122 -3.00 2.41 -21.28
N ILE A 123 -2.84 1.59 -20.24
CA ILE A 123 -2.20 0.27 -20.33
C ILE A 123 -3.11 -0.73 -21.04
N THR A 124 -4.41 -0.72 -20.75
CA THR A 124 -5.35 -1.71 -21.28
C THR A 124 -5.79 -1.42 -22.70
N GLY A 125 -5.71 -0.18 -23.16
CA GLY A 125 -6.24 0.24 -24.46
C GLY A 125 -7.78 0.12 -24.60
N PHE A 126 -8.48 -0.38 -23.58
CA PHE A 126 -9.93 -0.59 -23.58
C PHE A 126 -10.74 0.64 -23.14
N GLY A 127 -10.09 1.75 -22.82
CA GLY A 127 -10.77 2.96 -22.33
C GLY A 127 -11.42 2.79 -20.94
N SER A 128 -11.20 1.66 -20.27
CA SER A 128 -11.72 1.43 -18.92
C SER A 128 -10.91 2.21 -17.89
N THR A 129 -11.59 3.00 -17.09
CA THR A 129 -10.98 3.83 -16.04
C THR A 129 -10.89 3.11 -14.69
N SER A 130 -11.48 1.91 -14.58
CA SER A 130 -11.48 1.08 -13.39
C SER A 130 -10.57 -0.13 -13.54
N ILE A 131 -9.77 -0.42 -12.51
CA ILE A 131 -8.97 -1.65 -12.44
C ILE A 131 -9.88 -2.89 -12.53
N GLY A 132 -11.07 -2.81 -11.90
CA GLY A 132 -12.05 -3.89 -11.92
C GLY A 132 -12.59 -4.17 -13.32
N ASP A 133 -12.91 -3.15 -14.10
CA ASP A 133 -13.42 -3.31 -15.47
C ASP A 133 -12.33 -3.82 -16.42
N ALA A 134 -11.10 -3.32 -16.27
CA ALA A 134 -9.94 -3.84 -17.00
C ALA A 134 -9.67 -5.32 -16.67
N ALA A 135 -9.78 -5.69 -15.40
CA ALA A 135 -9.62 -7.06 -14.97
C ALA A 135 -10.74 -7.96 -15.50
N LYS A 136 -12.00 -7.52 -15.46
CA LYS A 136 -13.13 -8.26 -16.04
C LYS A 136 -12.97 -8.45 -17.54
N ALA A 137 -12.54 -7.41 -18.28
CA ALA A 137 -12.29 -7.51 -19.72
C ALA A 137 -11.16 -8.49 -20.04
N ALA A 138 -10.06 -8.45 -19.29
CA ALA A 138 -8.94 -9.38 -19.46
C ALA A 138 -9.30 -10.82 -19.07
N LEU A 139 -10.14 -10.99 -18.03
CA LEU A 139 -10.58 -12.29 -17.54
C LEU A 139 -11.70 -12.89 -18.40
N ALA A 140 -12.56 -12.06 -19.03
CA ALA A 140 -13.60 -12.53 -19.94
C ALA A 140 -13.03 -13.31 -21.14
N ASP A 141 -11.88 -12.90 -21.63
CA ASP A 141 -11.17 -13.66 -22.69
C ASP A 141 -10.61 -15.01 -22.17
N LEU A 142 -10.44 -15.15 -20.85
CA LEU A 142 -10.00 -16.39 -20.20
C LEU A 142 -11.17 -17.30 -19.81
N GLU A 143 -12.43 -16.85 -19.86
CA GLU A 143 -13.60 -17.65 -19.47
C GLU A 143 -13.84 -18.87 -20.36
N ASN A 144 -13.28 -18.88 -21.57
CA ASN A 144 -13.35 -20.02 -22.48
C ASN A 144 -12.11 -20.89 -22.36
N LEU A 145 -12.11 -21.84 -21.41
CA LEU A 145 -11.00 -22.77 -21.19
C LEU A 145 -10.65 -23.60 -22.46
N GLU A 146 -11.64 -23.90 -23.29
CA GLU A 146 -11.44 -24.57 -24.59
C GLU A 146 -10.58 -23.71 -25.54
N SER A 147 -10.75 -22.39 -25.54
CA SER A 147 -9.93 -21.50 -26.36
C SER A 147 -8.49 -21.38 -25.85
N LEU A 148 -8.27 -21.56 -24.55
CA LEU A 148 -6.94 -21.56 -23.94
C LEU A 148 -6.15 -22.81 -24.27
N THR A 149 -6.82 -23.97 -24.47
CA THR A 149 -6.16 -25.22 -24.79
C THR A 149 -5.81 -25.34 -26.28
N GLU A 150 -6.59 -24.74 -27.18
CA GLU A 150 -6.36 -24.80 -28.61
C GLU A 150 -5.53 -23.63 -29.17
N SER A 151 -5.66 -22.43 -28.66
CA SER A 151 -5.16 -21.20 -29.26
C SER A 151 -4.03 -20.50 -28.49
N THR A 152 -3.80 -20.82 -27.21
CA THR A 152 -2.96 -19.97 -26.38
C THR A 152 -1.49 -20.32 -26.50
N TYR A 153 -0.77 -19.53 -27.23
CA TYR A 153 0.69 -19.56 -27.46
C TYR A 153 1.56 -19.71 -26.19
N PRO A 154 1.19 -19.20 -25.00
CA PRO A 154 2.07 -19.23 -23.84
C PRO A 154 2.26 -20.61 -23.20
N LEU A 155 1.35 -21.56 -23.47
CA LEU A 155 1.41 -22.93 -22.92
C LEU A 155 1.78 -24.00 -23.96
N ARG A 156 2.08 -23.60 -25.18
CA ARG A 156 2.34 -24.51 -26.32
C ARG A 156 3.58 -25.39 -26.16
N GLY A 157 4.43 -25.12 -25.15
CA GLY A 157 5.61 -25.96 -24.84
C GLY A 157 5.34 -27.08 -23.83
N PHE A 158 4.17 -27.14 -23.25
CA PHE A 158 3.78 -28.20 -22.30
C PHE A 158 2.78 -29.12 -22.97
N GLY A 159 3.05 -30.43 -22.93
CA GLY A 159 2.21 -31.44 -23.60
C GLY A 159 0.73 -31.34 -23.19
N ARG A 160 -0.16 -31.79 -24.07
CA ARG A 160 -1.62 -31.68 -23.97
C ARG A 160 -2.22 -32.18 -22.64
N GLU A 161 -1.58 -33.14 -21.97
CA GLU A 161 -2.04 -33.72 -20.71
C GLU A 161 -1.65 -32.89 -19.46
N THR A 162 -0.61 -32.06 -19.57
CA THR A 162 -0.13 -31.21 -18.47
C THR A 162 -0.71 -29.80 -18.50
N SER A 163 -1.39 -29.40 -19.57
CA SER A 163 -1.87 -28.02 -19.75
C SER A 163 -2.90 -27.58 -18.70
N GLY A 164 -3.86 -28.44 -18.35
CA GLY A 164 -4.89 -28.12 -17.34
C GLY A 164 -4.34 -27.86 -15.94
N LEU A 165 -3.41 -28.72 -15.48
CA LEU A 165 -2.76 -28.54 -14.18
C LEU A 165 -1.89 -27.29 -14.16
N MET A 166 -1.23 -26.95 -15.27
CA MET A 166 -0.40 -25.74 -15.36
C MET A 166 -1.25 -24.48 -15.33
N VAL A 167 -2.40 -24.47 -16.04
CA VAL A 167 -3.37 -23.36 -15.98
C VAL A 167 -3.89 -23.19 -14.55
N LEU A 168 -4.29 -24.27 -13.89
CA LEU A 168 -4.73 -24.25 -12.51
C LEU A 168 -3.65 -23.68 -11.56
N PHE A 169 -2.41 -24.11 -11.73
CA PHE A 169 -1.27 -23.62 -10.97
C PHE A 169 -1.06 -22.10 -11.18
N CYS A 170 -1.09 -21.64 -12.44
CA CYS A 170 -0.98 -20.21 -12.76
C CYS A 170 -2.11 -19.38 -12.13
N LEU A 171 -3.35 -19.90 -12.13
CA LEU A 171 -4.48 -19.24 -11.51
C LEU A 171 -4.35 -19.12 -9.98
N ILE A 172 -3.89 -20.18 -9.33
CA ILE A 172 -3.65 -20.16 -7.88
C ILE A 172 -2.59 -19.11 -7.54
N LEU A 173 -1.50 -19.06 -8.30
CA LEU A 173 -0.45 -18.06 -8.09
C LEU A 173 -0.93 -16.63 -8.41
N MET A 174 -1.78 -16.46 -9.43
CA MET A 174 -2.43 -15.18 -9.73
C MET A 174 -3.31 -14.73 -8.55
N ALA A 175 -4.18 -15.62 -8.07
CA ALA A 175 -5.03 -15.34 -6.92
C ALA A 175 -4.19 -14.94 -5.68
N TYR A 176 -3.10 -15.65 -5.42
CA TYR A 176 -2.17 -15.31 -4.35
C TYR A 176 -1.57 -13.91 -4.52
N ALA A 177 -1.09 -13.56 -5.71
CA ALA A 177 -0.49 -12.25 -6.00
C ALA A 177 -1.51 -11.12 -5.77
N VAL A 178 -2.73 -11.29 -6.29
CA VAL A 178 -3.82 -10.31 -6.14
C VAL A 178 -4.21 -10.13 -4.68
N ILE A 179 -4.44 -11.22 -3.95
CA ILE A 179 -4.78 -11.20 -2.52
C ILE A 179 -3.68 -10.50 -1.71
N LYS A 180 -2.42 -10.80 -1.98
CA LYS A 180 -1.26 -10.18 -1.31
C LYS A 180 -1.24 -8.66 -1.51
N VAL A 181 -1.44 -8.19 -2.74
CA VAL A 181 -1.49 -6.76 -3.07
C VAL A 181 -2.71 -6.08 -2.43
N PHE A 182 -3.87 -6.73 -2.47
CA PHE A 182 -5.08 -6.22 -1.85
C PHE A 182 -4.91 -5.98 -0.34
N PHE A 183 -4.50 -6.98 0.41
CA PHE A 183 -4.26 -6.80 1.84
C PHE A 183 -3.18 -5.76 2.13
N SER A 184 -2.19 -5.62 1.25
CA SER A 184 -1.22 -4.54 1.33
C SER A 184 -1.90 -3.16 1.18
N ASN A 185 -2.79 -3.00 0.19
CA ASN A 185 -3.52 -1.76 -0.03
C ASN A 185 -4.50 -1.44 1.09
N LEU A 186 -5.24 -2.45 1.58
CA LEU A 186 -6.17 -2.29 2.70
C LEU A 186 -5.46 -1.77 3.97
N LYS A 187 -4.29 -2.31 4.29
CA LYS A 187 -3.49 -1.87 5.44
C LYS A 187 -2.98 -0.43 5.29
N ARG A 188 -2.74 0.05 4.07
CA ARG A 188 -2.13 1.38 3.85
C ARG A 188 -3.00 2.52 4.32
N GLY A 189 -4.31 2.46 4.15
CA GLY A 189 -5.22 3.47 4.68
C GLY A 189 -5.06 3.64 6.19
N GLY A 190 -5.06 2.53 6.93
CA GLY A 190 -4.84 2.53 8.38
C GLY A 190 -3.45 3.00 8.77
N ILE A 191 -2.41 2.59 8.01
CA ILE A 191 -1.03 3.04 8.24
C ILE A 191 -0.92 4.55 8.01
N LEU A 192 -1.55 5.10 6.99
CA LEU A 192 -1.55 6.53 6.72
C LEU A 192 -2.21 7.32 7.85
N LEU A 193 -3.30 6.80 8.42
CA LEU A 193 -3.94 7.40 9.59
C LEU A 193 -2.99 7.43 10.80
N ILE A 194 -2.26 6.34 11.04
CA ILE A 194 -1.23 6.27 12.08
C ILE A 194 -0.10 7.28 11.78
N GLN A 195 0.32 7.41 10.53
CA GLN A 195 1.33 8.38 10.15
C GLN A 195 0.88 9.83 10.38
N ILE A 196 -0.39 10.15 10.16
CA ILE A 196 -0.95 11.46 10.51
C ILE A 196 -0.87 11.69 12.01
N ALA A 197 -1.20 10.68 12.83
CA ALA A 197 -1.08 10.77 14.28
C ALA A 197 0.37 11.00 14.73
N VAL A 198 1.32 10.23 14.19
CA VAL A 198 2.76 10.39 14.49
C VAL A 198 3.28 11.73 13.98
N GLY A 199 2.82 12.19 12.82
CA GLY A 199 3.16 13.48 12.24
C GLY A 199 2.91 14.65 13.19
N SER A 200 1.83 14.60 13.99
CA SER A 200 1.53 15.65 14.98
C SER A 200 2.63 15.83 16.02
N LEU A 201 3.34 14.76 16.39
CA LEU A 201 4.38 14.81 17.42
C LEU A 201 5.63 15.60 16.97
N TYR A 202 5.91 15.60 15.66
CA TYR A 202 7.05 16.36 15.11
C TYR A 202 6.81 17.86 15.13
N MET A 203 5.57 18.32 15.31
CA MET A 203 5.24 19.75 15.32
C MET A 203 5.87 20.48 16.49
N PHE A 204 6.23 19.79 17.57
CA PHE A 204 7.00 20.35 18.67
C PHE A 204 8.48 20.60 18.29
N SER A 205 9.06 19.73 17.49
CA SER A 205 10.50 19.75 17.19
C SER A 205 10.87 20.64 16.01
N VAL A 206 10.00 20.75 15.00
CA VAL A 206 10.29 21.48 13.75
C VAL A 206 10.57 22.97 14.00
N PRO A 207 9.80 23.73 14.77
CA PRO A 207 10.07 25.16 15.02
C PRO A 207 11.36 25.39 15.81
N ARG A 208 11.84 24.38 16.53
CA ARG A 208 13.11 24.40 17.28
C ARG A 208 14.33 24.09 16.42
N GLY A 209 14.14 23.78 15.12
CA GLY A 209 15.22 23.43 14.20
C GLY A 209 15.50 21.92 14.06
N TYR A 210 14.85 21.06 14.85
CA TYR A 210 15.00 19.60 14.77
C TYR A 210 14.05 19.02 13.73
N GLY A 211 14.35 19.21 12.44
CA GLY A 211 13.48 18.84 11.32
C GLY A 211 13.67 17.43 10.76
N ASP A 212 14.75 16.73 11.12
CA ASP A 212 15.14 15.46 10.48
C ASP A 212 14.07 14.37 10.60
N GLY A 213 13.45 14.25 11.78
CA GLY A 213 12.36 13.30 11.98
C GLY A 213 11.14 13.62 11.12
N PHE A 214 10.80 14.88 10.93
CA PHE A 214 9.71 15.31 10.06
C PHE A 214 10.02 15.04 8.59
N VAL A 215 11.26 15.28 8.14
CA VAL A 215 11.70 14.94 6.77
C VAL A 215 11.60 13.44 6.52
N GLN A 216 12.02 12.62 7.49
CA GLN A 216 11.88 11.17 7.39
C GLN A 216 10.41 10.74 7.33
N TRP A 217 9.56 11.36 8.13
CA TRP A 217 8.12 11.16 8.10
C TRP A 217 7.52 11.52 6.73
N CYS A 218 7.91 12.65 6.13
CA CYS A 218 7.49 13.02 4.78
C CYS A 218 7.86 11.95 3.75
N LYS A 219 9.09 11.41 3.82
CA LYS A 219 9.54 10.33 2.93
C LYS A 219 8.68 9.08 3.09
N GLN A 220 8.30 8.72 4.33
CA GLN A 220 7.44 7.57 4.60
C GLN A 220 6.04 7.76 4.01
N VAL A 221 5.43 8.94 4.16
CA VAL A 221 4.13 9.27 3.59
C VAL A 221 4.16 9.19 2.06
N ILE A 222 5.17 9.80 1.43
CA ILE A 222 5.36 9.76 -0.02
C ILE A 222 5.56 8.32 -0.49
N GLY A 223 6.42 7.57 0.19
CA GLY A 223 6.69 6.17 -0.11
C GLY A 223 5.43 5.31 -0.04
N LEU A 224 4.59 5.54 0.98
CA LEU A 224 3.33 4.81 1.16
C LEU A 224 2.36 5.06 -0.02
N CYS A 225 2.21 6.31 -0.44
CA CYS A 225 1.34 6.68 -1.56
C CYS A 225 1.89 6.15 -2.91
N LEU A 226 3.19 6.32 -3.14
CA LEU A 226 3.84 5.87 -4.37
C LEU A 226 3.80 4.35 -4.53
N THR A 227 4.02 3.60 -3.45
CA THR A 227 3.95 2.13 -3.50
C THR A 227 2.54 1.63 -3.77
N ALA A 228 1.49 2.31 -3.29
CA ALA A 228 0.10 1.97 -3.62
C ALA A 228 -0.14 2.07 -5.13
N PHE A 229 0.25 3.19 -5.72
CA PHE A 229 0.15 3.44 -7.15
C PHE A 229 0.94 2.42 -7.98
N LEU A 230 2.22 2.20 -7.65
CA LEU A 230 3.07 1.27 -8.40
C LEU A 230 2.59 -0.17 -8.31
N GLN A 231 2.10 -0.63 -7.15
CA GLN A 231 1.58 -2.00 -7.01
C GLN A 231 0.35 -2.23 -7.89
N ALA A 232 -0.58 -1.29 -7.91
CA ALA A 232 -1.76 -1.38 -8.77
C ALA A 232 -1.36 -1.38 -10.25
N THR A 233 -0.44 -0.51 -10.63
CA THR A 233 0.08 -0.41 -12.01
C THR A 233 0.71 -1.70 -12.49
N ILE A 234 1.64 -2.26 -11.73
CA ILE A 234 2.35 -3.50 -12.10
C ILE A 234 1.38 -4.70 -12.10
N LEU A 235 0.41 -4.72 -11.19
CA LEU A 235 -0.61 -5.76 -11.17
C LEU A 235 -1.47 -5.74 -12.45
N VAL A 236 -1.92 -4.56 -12.88
CA VAL A 236 -2.70 -4.39 -14.12
C VAL A 236 -1.85 -4.73 -15.35
N ALA A 237 -0.61 -4.25 -15.40
CA ALA A 237 0.31 -4.58 -16.48
C ALA A 237 0.57 -6.11 -16.56
N GLY A 238 0.75 -6.76 -15.40
CA GLY A 238 0.88 -8.21 -15.34
C GLY A 238 -0.35 -8.95 -15.85
N LEU A 239 -1.55 -8.45 -15.54
CA LEU A 239 -2.81 -9.02 -16.03
C LEU A 239 -2.93 -8.90 -17.56
N MET A 240 -2.51 -7.76 -18.14
CA MET A 240 -2.53 -7.58 -19.60
C MET A 240 -1.54 -8.52 -20.31
N VAL A 241 -0.33 -8.63 -19.78
CA VAL A 241 0.69 -9.53 -20.32
C VAL A 241 0.31 -11.00 -20.15
N PHE A 242 -0.46 -11.34 -19.10
CA PHE A 242 -0.91 -12.70 -18.82
C PHE A 242 -1.72 -13.28 -19.98
N LYS A 243 -2.49 -12.45 -20.67
CA LYS A 243 -3.29 -12.85 -21.83
C LYS A 243 -2.44 -13.48 -22.95
N ASP A 244 -1.28 -12.87 -23.24
CA ASP A 244 -0.40 -13.31 -24.32
C ASP A 244 0.73 -14.23 -23.84
N HIS A 245 1.23 -13.98 -22.63
CA HIS A 245 2.37 -14.66 -22.01
C HIS A 245 2.11 -14.95 -20.53
N ALA A 246 1.41 -16.05 -20.24
CA ALA A 246 0.92 -16.36 -18.88
C ALA A 246 2.02 -16.35 -17.81
N LEU A 247 3.16 -16.98 -18.05
CA LEU A 247 4.26 -17.03 -17.07
C LEU A 247 4.91 -15.66 -16.85
N LEU A 248 5.05 -14.85 -17.90
CA LEU A 248 5.61 -13.51 -17.81
C LEU A 248 4.65 -12.57 -17.07
N GLY A 249 3.37 -12.62 -17.42
CA GLY A 249 2.32 -11.86 -16.72
C GLY A 249 2.24 -12.22 -15.25
N LEU A 250 2.29 -13.51 -14.93
CA LEU A 250 2.34 -14.00 -13.55
C LEU A 250 3.59 -13.49 -12.80
N GLY A 251 4.75 -13.50 -13.43
CA GLY A 251 5.99 -12.96 -12.88
C GLY A 251 5.85 -11.47 -12.53
N LEU A 252 5.24 -10.67 -13.42
CA LEU A 252 4.94 -9.25 -13.15
C LEU A 252 3.96 -9.09 -11.99
N MET A 253 2.88 -9.86 -11.94
CA MET A 253 1.90 -9.79 -10.85
C MET A 253 2.53 -10.14 -9.50
N LEU A 254 3.38 -11.15 -9.44
CA LEU A 254 4.12 -11.52 -8.23
C LEU A 254 5.12 -10.42 -7.82
N SER A 255 5.77 -9.77 -8.79
CA SER A 255 6.72 -8.68 -8.53
C SER A 255 6.05 -7.44 -7.91
N ALA A 256 4.74 -7.23 -8.14
CA ALA A 256 3.98 -6.18 -7.46
C ALA A 256 4.04 -6.30 -5.93
N GLY A 257 4.14 -7.52 -5.41
CA GLY A 257 4.32 -7.78 -3.97
C GLY A 257 5.68 -7.37 -3.40
N GLU A 258 6.68 -7.13 -4.24
CA GLU A 258 8.04 -6.75 -3.84
C GLU A 258 8.28 -5.23 -3.85
N ILE A 259 7.36 -4.45 -4.43
CA ILE A 259 7.48 -2.99 -4.53
C ILE A 259 7.74 -2.31 -3.18
N PRO A 260 7.05 -2.64 -2.07
CA PRO A 260 7.33 -2.03 -0.77
C PRO A 260 8.77 -2.27 -0.30
N ARG A 261 9.32 -3.46 -0.56
CA ARG A 261 10.70 -3.80 -0.20
C ARG A 261 11.71 -2.99 -1.01
N ILE A 262 11.45 -2.84 -2.31
CA ILE A 262 12.30 -2.05 -3.22
C ILE A 262 12.25 -0.57 -2.82
N ALA A 263 11.04 -0.03 -2.58
CA ALA A 263 10.88 1.35 -2.12
C ALA A 263 11.61 1.62 -0.80
N GLY A 264 11.60 0.67 0.13
CA GLY A 264 12.35 0.72 1.38
C GLY A 264 13.85 0.83 1.17
N ALA A 265 14.42 0.15 0.17
CA ALA A 265 15.84 0.25 -0.17
C ALA A 265 16.25 1.65 -0.64
N PHE A 266 15.32 2.43 -1.18
CA PHE A 266 15.53 3.83 -1.57
C PHE A 266 15.21 4.84 -0.44
N GLY A 267 15.09 4.37 0.80
CA GLY A 267 14.76 5.23 1.95
C GLY A 267 13.32 5.70 2.02
N LEU A 268 12.43 5.11 1.20
CA LEU A 268 10.99 5.27 1.25
C LEU A 268 10.42 4.12 2.09
N ASP A 269 10.78 4.04 3.37
CA ASP A 269 10.39 2.92 4.23
C ASP A 269 8.89 2.87 4.42
N THR A 270 8.25 1.95 3.69
CA THR A 270 6.83 1.64 3.78
C THR A 270 6.58 0.35 4.58
N THR A 271 7.66 -0.29 5.02
CA THR A 271 7.58 -1.49 5.83
C THR A 271 7.25 -1.11 7.26
N THR A 272 5.99 -1.10 7.61
CA THR A 272 5.56 -1.29 8.97
C THR A 272 5.86 -2.74 9.38
N LYS A 273 7.13 -3.07 9.52
CA LYS A 273 7.52 -4.12 10.43
C LYS A 273 7.25 -3.55 11.82
N ALA A 274 6.01 -3.65 12.27
CA ALA A 274 5.75 -3.72 13.67
C ALA A 274 6.59 -4.93 14.16
N ASN A 275 7.77 -4.63 14.68
CA ASN A 275 8.59 -5.62 15.32
C ASN A 275 7.83 -5.98 16.59
N LEU A 276 6.97 -7.01 16.49
CA LEU A 276 6.24 -7.57 17.64
C LEU A 276 7.21 -7.84 18.78
N THR A 277 8.43 -8.26 18.46
CA THR A 277 9.54 -8.43 19.39
C THR A 277 9.89 -7.12 20.11
N SER A 278 9.98 -5.99 19.40
CA SER A 278 10.26 -4.69 20.00
C SER A 278 9.10 -4.21 20.89
N ALA A 279 7.85 -4.41 20.47
CA ALA A 279 6.67 -4.09 21.28
C ALA A 279 6.60 -4.95 22.56
N VAL A 280 6.94 -6.23 22.47
CA VAL A 280 7.02 -7.14 23.61
C VAL A 280 8.13 -6.71 24.59
N TYR A 281 9.32 -6.35 24.09
CA TYR A 281 10.40 -5.84 24.93
C TYR A 281 10.03 -4.51 25.61
N THR A 282 9.36 -3.61 24.91
CA THR A 282 8.90 -2.33 25.48
C THR A 282 7.83 -2.55 26.55
N ALA A 283 6.88 -3.45 26.32
CA ALA A 283 5.87 -3.84 27.30
C ALA A 283 6.50 -4.50 28.53
N GLN A 284 7.47 -5.38 28.32
CA GLN A 284 8.17 -6.08 29.40
C GLN A 284 9.04 -5.11 30.23
N SER A 285 9.67 -4.13 29.59
CA SER A 285 10.38 -3.04 30.28
C SER A 285 9.44 -2.18 31.12
N ALA A 286 8.27 -1.82 30.59
CA ALA A 286 7.25 -1.05 31.32
C ALA A 286 6.73 -1.82 32.54
N VAL A 287 6.48 -3.15 32.41
CA VAL A 287 6.07 -4.01 33.55
C VAL A 287 7.18 -4.11 34.60
N ASN A 288 8.43 -4.21 34.19
CA ASN A 288 9.55 -4.27 35.12
C ASN A 288 9.74 -2.95 35.87
N ILE A 289 9.58 -1.81 35.22
CA ILE A 289 9.60 -0.48 35.85
C ILE A 289 8.45 -0.35 36.85
N ALA A 290 7.23 -0.74 36.46
CA ALA A 290 6.07 -0.72 37.36
C ALA A 290 6.27 -1.60 38.58
N ARG A 291 6.85 -2.81 38.43
CA ARG A 291 7.20 -3.70 39.58
C ARG A 291 8.25 -3.08 40.48
N THR A 292 9.27 -2.42 39.93
CA THR A 292 10.32 -1.75 40.74
C THR A 292 9.78 -0.57 41.51
N VAL A 293 8.83 0.15 40.95
CA VAL A 293 8.16 1.28 41.63
C VAL A 293 7.18 0.79 42.72
N ALA A 294 6.47 -0.31 42.48
CA ALA A 294 5.54 -0.91 43.44
C ALA A 294 6.24 -1.65 44.61
N ALA A 295 7.52 -1.96 44.49
CA ALA A 295 8.32 -2.64 45.54
C ALA A 295 9.08 -1.67 46.45
N LYS A 296 8.96 -0.35 46.25
CA LYS A 296 9.42 0.72 47.14
C LYS A 296 8.25 1.32 47.87
#